data_c0ef46a586dc736451f7175cc5c0b8e3
#
_entry.id   c0ef46a586dc736451f7175cc5c0b8e3
#
_cell.length_a   1.000
_cell.length_b   1.000
_cell.length_c   1.000
_cell.angle_alpha   90.00
_cell.angle_beta   90.00
_cell.angle_gamma   90.00
#
_symmetry.space_group_name_H-M   'P 1'
#
loop_
_entity.id
_entity.type
_entity.pdbx_description
1 polymer ?
#
loop_
_entity_poly.entity_id
_entity_poly.type
_entity_poly.pdbx_seq_one_letter_code
_entity_poly.pdbx_strand_id
1 'polypeptide(L)'
;MADEIIGEGLRLLNEDAEDTLTATQVAKTFNMTVWDFNQVLVDMGIQYRRGGHWNLADDLQGRGFTSLRTHVSYSLKGEKKIRTYMTWTISGLRFLNSKLGYPNF
;
A
#
# COMPACT_ATOMS: atom_id res chain seq x y z
N MET A 1 -15.21 4.37 -14.30
CA MET A 1 -14.90 4.79 -12.94
C MET A 1 -14.12 3.74 -12.18
N ALA A 2 -14.65 2.55 -11.99
CA ALA A 2 -13.86 1.49 -11.34
C ALA A 2 -12.62 1.13 -12.17
N ASP A 3 -12.77 1.04 -13.48
CA ASP A 3 -11.67 0.73 -14.39
C ASP A 3 -10.63 1.85 -14.43
N GLU A 4 -11.06 3.09 -14.27
CA GLU A 4 -10.17 4.25 -14.23
C GLU A 4 -9.25 4.19 -13.01
N ILE A 5 -9.77 3.76 -11.85
CA ILE A 5 -8.98 3.65 -10.63
C ILE A 5 -7.93 2.56 -10.79
N ILE A 6 -8.31 1.40 -11.32
CA ILE A 6 -7.36 0.32 -11.59
C ILE A 6 -6.35 0.77 -12.65
N GLY A 7 -6.80 1.48 -13.68
CA GLY A 7 -5.92 2.01 -14.72
C GLY A 7 -4.92 3.01 -14.17
N GLU A 8 -5.33 3.88 -13.24
CA GLU A 8 -4.43 4.82 -12.58
C GLU A 8 -3.40 4.08 -11.73
N GLY A 9 -3.81 3.06 -10.99
CA GLY A 9 -2.90 2.23 -10.24
C GLY A 9 -1.89 1.53 -11.13
N LEU A 10 -2.32 1.00 -12.27
CA LEU A 10 -1.43 0.38 -13.25
C LEU A 10 -0.44 1.39 -13.83
N ARG A 11 -0.89 2.61 -14.11
CA ARG A 11 -0.02 3.67 -14.60
C ARG A 11 1.07 3.99 -13.59
N LEU A 12 0.71 4.13 -12.32
CA LEU A 12 1.67 4.40 -11.25
C LEU A 12 2.68 3.25 -11.09
N LEU A 13 2.21 2.01 -11.19
CA LEU A 13 3.09 0.85 -11.14
C LEU A 13 4.08 0.83 -12.30
N ASN A 14 3.63 1.20 -13.49
CA ASN A 14 4.50 1.25 -14.67
C ASN A 14 5.55 2.36 -14.58
N GLU A 15 5.21 3.47 -13.93
CA GLU A 15 6.15 4.56 -13.68
C GLU A 15 7.12 4.22 -12.56
N ASP A 16 6.71 3.32 -11.65
CA ASP A 16 7.53 2.86 -10.53
C ASP A 16 8.22 1.55 -10.93
N ALA A 17 9.54 1.59 -11.02
CA ALA A 17 10.33 0.44 -11.44
C ALA A 17 10.14 -0.81 -10.56
N GLU A 18 9.53 -0.67 -9.38
CA GLU A 18 9.33 -1.77 -8.43
C GLU A 18 7.94 -2.39 -8.51
N ASP A 19 7.09 -1.91 -9.39
CA ASP A 19 5.76 -2.46 -9.66
C ASP A 19 4.85 -2.59 -8.43
N THR A 20 5.03 -1.71 -7.44
CA THR A 20 4.20 -1.68 -6.24
C THR A 20 3.84 -0.25 -5.86
N LEU A 21 2.75 -0.10 -5.10
CA LEU A 21 2.28 1.19 -4.62
C LEU A 21 2.44 1.29 -3.11
N THR A 22 2.83 2.47 -2.63
CA THR A 22 2.86 2.75 -1.19
C THR A 22 1.44 2.88 -0.65
N ALA A 23 1.30 2.76 0.67
CA ALA A 23 0.01 2.98 1.34
C ALA A 23 -0.56 4.36 1.02
N THR A 24 0.29 5.38 0.95
CA THR A 24 -0.15 6.74 0.61
C THR A 24 -0.72 6.81 -0.81
N GLN A 25 -0.07 6.17 -1.76
CA GLN A 25 -0.54 6.13 -3.14
C GLN A 25 -1.87 5.38 -3.26
N VAL A 26 -2.01 4.24 -2.56
CA VAL A 26 -3.25 3.46 -2.56
C VAL A 26 -4.37 4.25 -1.89
N ALA A 27 -4.10 4.90 -0.76
CA ALA A 27 -5.10 5.73 -0.08
C ALA A 27 -5.66 6.81 -1.01
N LYS A 28 -4.80 7.42 -1.83
CA LYS A 28 -5.25 8.41 -2.83
C LYS A 28 -6.20 7.80 -3.84
N THR A 29 -5.97 6.58 -4.29
CA THR A 29 -6.87 5.94 -5.25
C THR A 29 -8.26 5.70 -4.65
N PHE A 30 -8.35 5.57 -3.33
CA PHE A 30 -9.62 5.44 -2.60
C PHE A 30 -10.14 6.76 -2.06
N ASN A 31 -9.50 7.87 -2.43
CA ASN A 31 -9.88 9.22 -1.98
C ASN A 31 -9.87 9.36 -0.45
N MET A 32 -8.85 8.79 0.16
CA MET A 32 -8.65 8.78 1.62
C MET A 32 -7.29 9.36 1.99
N THR A 33 -7.17 9.86 3.22
CA THR A 33 -5.85 10.08 3.80
C THR A 33 -5.23 8.73 4.14
N VAL A 34 -3.90 8.69 4.25
CA VAL A 34 -3.23 7.44 4.61
C VAL A 34 -3.64 6.96 6.01
N TRP A 35 -3.91 7.89 6.93
CA TRP A 35 -4.36 7.53 8.27
C TRP A 35 -5.73 6.86 8.26
N ASP A 36 -6.68 7.44 7.54
CA ASP A 36 -8.02 6.86 7.40
C ASP A 36 -7.94 5.51 6.70
N PHE A 37 -7.16 5.40 5.66
CA PHE A 37 -6.95 4.15 4.93
C PHE A 37 -6.41 3.06 5.87
N ASN A 38 -5.34 3.35 6.59
CA ASN A 38 -4.75 2.38 7.53
C ASN A 38 -5.74 1.97 8.62
N GLN A 39 -6.52 2.93 9.14
CA GLN A 39 -7.51 2.64 10.18
C GLN A 39 -8.63 1.75 9.66
N VAL A 40 -9.11 2.00 8.45
CA VAL A 40 -10.13 1.16 7.81
C VAL A 40 -9.62 -0.27 7.67
N LEU A 41 -8.39 -0.45 7.23
CA LEU A 41 -7.81 -1.80 7.07
C LEU A 41 -7.62 -2.51 8.41
N VAL A 42 -7.27 -1.79 9.46
CA VAL A 42 -7.21 -2.35 10.81
C VAL A 42 -8.61 -2.80 11.27
N ASP A 43 -9.60 -1.93 11.10
CA ASP A 43 -10.97 -2.21 11.52
C ASP A 43 -11.57 -3.41 10.77
N MET A 44 -11.15 -3.62 9.53
CA MET A 44 -11.59 -4.76 8.72
C MET A 44 -10.78 -6.03 8.95
N GLY A 45 -9.76 -5.98 9.82
CA GLY A 45 -8.92 -7.13 10.09
C GLY A 45 -7.97 -7.49 8.96
N ILE A 46 -7.64 -6.53 8.09
CA ILE A 46 -6.77 -6.76 6.92
C ILE A 46 -5.31 -6.56 7.30
N GLN A 47 -5.01 -5.61 8.18
CA GLN A 47 -3.65 -5.34 8.61
C GLN A 47 -3.61 -4.98 10.09
N TYR A 48 -2.41 -5.05 10.66
CA TYR A 48 -2.16 -4.64 12.05
C TYR A 48 -0.78 -4.00 12.15
N ARG A 49 -0.57 -3.22 13.21
CA ARG A 49 0.72 -2.60 13.47
C ARG A 49 1.45 -3.34 14.56
N ARG A 50 2.70 -3.68 14.31
CA ARG A 50 3.55 -4.38 15.27
C ARG A 50 5.00 -3.95 15.09
N GLY A 51 5.65 -3.58 16.19
CA GLY A 51 7.05 -3.17 16.14
C GLY A 51 7.29 -1.92 15.29
N GLY A 52 6.29 -1.02 15.20
CA GLY A 52 6.39 0.18 14.37
C GLY A 52 6.18 -0.07 12.87
N HIS A 53 5.83 -1.29 12.48
CA HIS A 53 5.62 -1.67 11.08
C HIS A 53 4.19 -2.14 10.84
N TRP A 54 3.68 -1.89 9.64
CA TRP A 54 2.43 -2.47 9.18
C TRP A 54 2.66 -3.88 8.69
N ASN A 55 1.78 -4.79 9.08
CA ASN A 55 1.82 -6.19 8.68
C ASN A 55 0.44 -6.61 8.18
N LEU A 56 0.42 -7.37 7.10
CA LEU A 56 -0.81 -7.95 6.60
C LEU A 56 -1.28 -9.03 7.56
N ALA A 57 -2.60 -9.19 7.72
CA ALA A 57 -3.17 -10.23 8.57
C ALA A 57 -2.66 -11.62 8.14
N ASP A 58 -2.48 -12.51 9.09
CA ASP A 58 -1.80 -13.80 8.86
C ASP A 58 -2.47 -14.62 7.77
N ASP A 59 -3.80 -14.62 7.72
CA ASP A 59 -4.56 -15.38 6.71
C ASP A 59 -4.46 -14.78 5.30
N LEU A 60 -3.96 -13.56 5.19
CA LEU A 60 -3.77 -12.88 3.90
C LEU A 60 -2.32 -12.90 3.42
N GLN A 61 -1.40 -13.30 4.28
CA GLN A 61 0.00 -13.37 3.91
C GLN A 61 0.24 -14.50 2.89
N GLY A 62 1.23 -14.31 2.03
CA GLY A 62 1.61 -15.32 1.04
C GLY A 62 0.71 -15.38 -0.18
N ARG A 63 -0.24 -14.48 -0.32
CA ARG A 63 -1.16 -14.44 -1.47
C ARG A 63 -0.74 -13.46 -2.56
N GLY A 64 0.41 -12.80 -2.38
CA GLY A 64 0.91 -11.86 -3.37
C GLY A 64 0.26 -10.47 -3.32
N PHE A 65 -0.43 -10.12 -2.24
CA PHE A 65 -1.11 -8.83 -2.12
C PHE A 65 -0.18 -7.69 -1.77
N THR A 66 0.91 -8.00 -1.08
CA THR A 66 1.87 -7.01 -0.62
C THR A 66 3.30 -7.45 -0.91
N SER A 67 4.20 -6.48 -0.89
CA SER A 67 5.63 -6.70 -1.02
C SER A 67 6.34 -5.78 -0.04
N LEU A 68 7.61 -6.02 0.19
CA LEU A 68 8.44 -5.15 1.01
C LEU A 68 9.36 -4.34 0.10
N ARG A 69 9.47 -3.05 0.38
CA ARG A 69 10.36 -2.15 -0.33
C ARG A 69 11.32 -1.53 0.66
N THR A 70 12.58 -1.42 0.26
CA THR A 70 13.61 -0.81 1.09
C THR A 70 13.97 0.56 0.53
N HIS A 71 13.96 1.57 1.39
CA HIS A 71 14.39 2.91 1.05
C HIS A 71 15.67 3.23 1.83
N VAL A 72 16.69 3.69 1.10
CA VAL A 72 17.95 4.11 1.68
C VAL A 72 18.02 5.63 1.61
N SER A 73 18.30 6.27 2.74
CA SER A 73 18.50 7.71 2.80
C SER A 73 19.76 8.03 3.60
N TYR A 74 20.24 9.26 3.41
CA TYR A 74 21.42 9.75 4.12
C TYR A 74 21.07 11.02 4.86
N SER A 75 21.51 11.11 6.13
CA SER A 75 21.37 12.34 6.89
C SER A 75 22.33 13.42 6.36
N LEU A 76 22.16 14.65 6.82
CA LEU A 76 23.08 15.74 6.50
C LEU A 76 24.51 15.45 6.95
N LYS A 77 24.68 14.57 7.95
CA LYS A 77 25.98 14.15 8.45
C LYS A 77 26.54 12.94 7.69
N GLY A 78 25.85 12.48 6.65
CA GLY A 78 26.26 11.32 5.86
C GLY A 78 25.92 9.98 6.47
N GLU A 79 25.12 9.94 7.54
CA GLU A 79 24.68 8.70 8.14
C GLU A 79 23.64 8.00 7.25
N LYS A 80 23.86 6.73 6.97
CA LYS A 80 22.97 5.92 6.17
C LYS A 80 21.80 5.44 7.02
N LYS A 81 20.57 5.65 6.52
CA LYS A 81 19.36 5.13 7.13
C LYS A 81 18.67 4.20 6.14
N ILE A 82 18.30 3.01 6.62
CA ILE A 82 17.58 2.02 5.84
C ILE A 82 16.20 1.87 6.44
N ARG A 83 15.18 2.00 5.60
CA ARG A 83 13.79 1.87 6.01
C ARG A 83 13.10 0.85 5.12
N THR A 84 12.48 -0.15 5.73
CA THR A 84 11.70 -1.15 5.03
C THR A 84 10.22 -0.91 5.33
N TYR A 85 9.38 -0.94 4.30
CA TYR A 85 7.96 -0.70 4.44
C TYR A 85 7.15 -1.58 3.48
N MET A 86 5.89 -1.81 3.86
CA MET A 86 4.98 -2.62 3.08
C MET A 86 4.41 -1.81 1.91
N THR A 87 4.35 -2.44 0.75
CA THR A 87 3.74 -1.87 -0.45
C THR A 87 2.68 -2.83 -0.98
N TRP A 88 1.80 -2.32 -1.83
CA TRP A 88 0.68 -3.08 -2.39
C TRP A 88 0.93 -3.40 -3.85
N THR A 89 0.75 -4.67 -4.21
CA THR A 89 0.84 -5.12 -5.60
C THR A 89 -0.47 -4.83 -6.33
N ILE A 90 -0.50 -5.06 -7.64
CA ILE A 90 -1.76 -4.95 -8.39
C ILE A 90 -2.80 -5.96 -7.89
N SER A 91 -2.38 -7.17 -7.51
CA SER A 91 -3.27 -8.15 -6.88
C SER A 91 -3.82 -7.64 -5.56
N GLY A 92 -2.98 -6.97 -4.76
CA GLY A 92 -3.40 -6.34 -3.52
C GLY A 92 -4.39 -5.22 -3.75
N LEU A 93 -4.16 -4.39 -4.77
CA LEU A 93 -5.08 -3.32 -5.11
C LEU A 93 -6.46 -3.86 -5.51
N ARG A 94 -6.49 -4.94 -6.28
CA ARG A 94 -7.74 -5.61 -6.64
C ARG A 94 -8.46 -6.20 -5.43
N PHE A 95 -7.70 -6.80 -4.52
CA PHE A 95 -8.24 -7.30 -3.26
C PHE A 95 -8.88 -6.17 -2.44
N LEU A 96 -8.19 -5.04 -2.31
CA LEU A 96 -8.72 -3.89 -1.58
C LEU A 96 -9.96 -3.32 -2.26
N ASN A 97 -9.99 -3.25 -3.58
CA ASN A 97 -11.18 -2.84 -4.31
C ASN A 97 -12.38 -3.73 -3.99
N SER A 98 -12.17 -5.04 -3.88
CA SER A 98 -13.25 -5.97 -3.56
C SER A 98 -13.75 -5.80 -2.13
N LYS A 99 -12.90 -5.39 -1.20
CA LYS A 99 -13.24 -5.22 0.22
C LYS A 99 -13.80 -3.86 0.56
N LEU A 100 -13.24 -2.81 -0.02
CA LEU A 100 -13.62 -1.43 0.27
C LEU A 100 -14.70 -0.90 -0.69
N GLY A 101 -14.92 -1.61 -1.78
CA GLY A 101 -15.73 -1.11 -2.86
C GLY A 101 -14.97 -0.06 -3.67
N TYR A 102 -15.60 0.43 -4.72
CA TYR A 102 -15.00 1.45 -5.55
C TYR A 102 -15.22 2.82 -4.92
N PRO A 103 -14.21 3.69 -4.92
CA PRO A 103 -14.37 5.04 -4.38
C PRO A 103 -15.46 5.80 -5.11
N ASN A 104 -16.19 6.63 -4.38
CA ASN A 104 -17.16 7.56 -4.97
C ASN A 104 -16.41 8.80 -5.42
N PHE A 105 -16.51 9.09 -6.68
CA PHE A 105 -15.97 10.29 -7.27
C PHE A 105 -17.07 11.23 -7.71
#